data_ec2cd5ed7990a6d57c8dc6fd794df6bd
#
_entry.id   ec2cd5ed7990a6d57c8dc6fd794df6bd
#
_cell.length_a   1.000
_cell.length_b   1.000
_cell.length_c   1.000
_cell.angle_alpha   90.00
_cell.angle_beta   90.00
_cell.angle_gamma   90.00
#
_symmetry.space_group_name_H-M   'P 1'
#
loop_
_entity.id
_entity.type
_entity.pdbx_description
1 polymer ?
#
loop_
_entity_poly.entity_id
_entity_poly.type
_entity_poly.pdbx_seq_one_letter_code
_entity_poly.pdbx_strand_id
1 'polypeptide(L)'
;MKKTFTINNFDKHLIIEDNGKTYLIDTGSPCSIFDGDALEFLGQTCHKNNMMALAAKVMPTDISSLLGMHVDALIGNDILKHFAICFDYGQGEITFSDEGLTLPDAVAIPIDTSFGVPKAKMSLLGDEGLFFLDTGAKISYVNSATTSGLTPDETDTDFYPGVGDFETPVFNLDTTIADKTFRVRYGNLPKLLEFSLIGLSGTKGVIGYDFFNNFKVLIDYRGSQLYLA
;
A
#
# COMPACT_ATOMS: atom_id res chain seq x y z
N MET A 1 9.66 -3.47 21.02
CA MET A 1 10.65 -2.70 20.24
C MET A 1 9.94 -1.57 19.50
N LYS A 2 10.56 -0.36 19.46
CA LYS A 2 10.07 0.76 18.64
C LYS A 2 11.24 1.29 17.79
N LYS A 3 11.04 1.45 16.48
CA LYS A 3 12.07 1.95 15.56
C LYS A 3 11.45 2.90 14.54
N THR A 4 12.10 4.06 14.31
CA THR A 4 11.70 5.06 13.33
C THR A 4 12.75 5.12 12.23
N PHE A 5 12.28 5.25 10.99
CA PHE A 5 13.12 5.43 9.80
C PHE A 5 12.70 6.70 9.07
N THR A 6 13.64 7.28 8.35
CA THR A 6 13.35 8.30 7.35
C THR A 6 12.70 7.64 6.13
N ILE A 7 11.61 8.21 5.65
CA ILE A 7 10.99 7.82 4.38
C ILE A 7 11.82 8.42 3.24
N ASN A 8 12.35 7.57 2.38
CA ASN A 8 12.77 7.98 1.05
C ASN A 8 11.57 7.77 0.11
N ASN A 9 10.93 8.87 -0.26
CA ASN A 9 9.79 8.86 -1.17
C ASN A 9 10.29 8.85 -2.63
N PHE A 10 10.50 7.66 -3.19
CA PHE A 10 11.00 7.49 -4.54
C PHE A 10 9.84 7.20 -5.50
N ASP A 11 9.56 8.11 -6.41
CA ASP A 11 8.41 8.08 -7.33
C ASP A 11 7.11 7.64 -6.65
N LYS A 12 6.84 8.22 -5.45
CA LYS A 12 5.68 7.94 -4.59
C LYS A 12 5.66 6.54 -3.95
N HIS A 13 6.73 5.77 -4.07
CA HIS A 13 6.89 4.52 -3.33
C HIS A 13 7.64 4.76 -2.02
N LEU A 14 7.23 4.03 -0.98
CA LEU A 14 7.81 4.15 0.35
C LEU A 14 9.04 3.28 0.49
N ILE A 15 10.21 3.91 0.45
CA ILE A 15 11.50 3.25 0.61
C ILE A 15 12.10 3.62 1.96
N ILE A 16 12.71 2.64 2.63
CA ILE A 16 13.53 2.87 3.83
C ILE A 16 14.87 2.17 3.69
N GLU A 17 15.84 2.65 4.47
CA GLU A 17 17.15 1.99 4.58
C GLU A 17 17.36 1.49 6.02
N ASP A 18 17.85 0.27 6.16
CA ASP A 18 18.25 -0.31 7.43
C ASP A 18 19.50 -1.19 7.27
N ASN A 19 20.54 -0.91 8.05
CA ASN A 19 21.79 -1.68 8.06
C ASN A 19 22.44 -1.85 6.66
N GLY A 20 22.35 -0.82 5.81
CA GLY A 20 22.89 -0.81 4.45
C GLY A 20 22.07 -1.61 3.44
N LYS A 21 20.84 -1.97 3.78
CA LYS A 21 19.84 -2.58 2.87
C LYS A 21 18.71 -1.62 2.60
N THR A 22 18.18 -1.68 1.40
CA THR A 22 17.08 -0.85 0.90
C THR A 22 15.80 -1.69 0.81
N TYR A 23 14.74 -1.22 1.44
CA TYR A 23 13.46 -1.92 1.51
C TYR A 23 12.32 -1.09 0.93
N LEU A 24 11.53 -1.70 0.05
CA LEU A 24 10.22 -1.18 -0.32
C LEU A 24 9.19 -1.65 0.72
N ILE A 25 8.47 -0.74 1.35
CA ILE A 25 7.40 -1.06 2.30
C ILE A 25 6.06 -1.04 1.56
N ASP A 26 5.42 -2.19 1.49
CA ASP A 26 4.24 -2.40 0.65
C ASP A 26 3.10 -3.05 1.45
N THR A 27 2.16 -2.22 1.94
CA THR A 27 0.97 -2.69 2.65
C THR A 27 -0.07 -3.31 1.71
N GLY A 28 0.04 -3.14 0.41
CA GLY A 28 -0.79 -3.78 -0.61
C GLY A 28 -0.35 -5.22 -0.93
N SER A 29 0.91 -5.56 -0.61
CA SER A 29 1.41 -6.93 -0.80
C SER A 29 1.09 -7.83 0.38
N PRO A 30 0.43 -8.99 0.17
CA PRO A 30 0.18 -9.95 1.24
C PRO A 30 1.46 -10.66 1.72
N CYS A 31 2.54 -10.65 0.93
CA CYS A 31 3.78 -11.33 1.24
C CYS A 31 5.01 -10.52 0.82
N SER A 32 6.10 -10.73 1.57
CA SER A 32 7.40 -10.14 1.28
C SER A 32 8.09 -10.85 0.10
N ILE A 33 8.92 -10.10 -0.63
CA ILE A 33 9.69 -10.57 -1.79
C ILE A 33 11.16 -10.30 -1.50
N PHE A 34 11.97 -11.34 -1.47
CA PHE A 34 13.39 -11.28 -1.11
C PHE A 34 14.20 -12.42 -1.70
N ASP A 35 15.53 -12.27 -1.73
CA ASP A 35 16.47 -13.33 -2.13
C ASP A 35 16.84 -14.20 -0.92
N GLY A 36 17.23 -15.47 -1.19
CA GLY A 36 17.59 -16.45 -0.17
C GLY A 36 16.40 -17.19 0.43
N ASP A 37 16.63 -17.90 1.52
CA ASP A 37 15.65 -18.81 2.16
C ASP A 37 14.84 -18.12 3.26
N ALA A 38 15.38 -17.07 3.86
CA ALA A 38 14.75 -16.30 4.92
C ALA A 38 15.17 -14.83 4.88
N LEU A 39 14.25 -13.95 5.28
CA LEU A 39 14.45 -12.52 5.50
C LEU A 39 14.22 -12.20 6.97
N GLU A 40 15.17 -11.49 7.57
CA GLU A 40 14.98 -10.88 8.88
C GLU A 40 14.72 -9.39 8.73
N PHE A 41 13.62 -8.92 9.32
CA PHE A 41 13.27 -7.50 9.39
C PHE A 41 12.73 -7.17 10.77
N LEU A 42 13.41 -6.28 11.49
CA LEU A 42 13.03 -5.81 12.83
C LEU A 42 12.72 -6.93 13.83
N GLY A 43 13.51 -8.02 13.81
CA GLY A 43 13.34 -9.17 14.69
C GLY A 43 12.24 -10.15 14.28
N GLN A 44 11.60 -9.91 13.14
CA GLN A 44 10.68 -10.87 12.51
C GLN A 44 11.41 -11.62 11.41
N THR A 45 11.26 -12.95 11.41
CA THR A 45 11.82 -13.82 10.37
C THR A 45 10.71 -14.31 9.46
N CYS A 46 10.86 -14.06 8.16
CA CYS A 46 9.99 -14.59 7.11
C CYS A 46 10.74 -15.63 6.30
N HIS A 47 10.18 -16.82 6.14
CA HIS A 47 10.73 -17.88 5.31
C HIS A 47 10.06 -17.91 3.94
N LYS A 48 10.85 -18.27 2.92
CA LYS A 48 10.38 -18.35 1.52
C LYS A 48 9.46 -19.57 1.29
N ASN A 49 8.38 -19.63 2.07
CA ASN A 49 7.35 -20.68 1.98
C ASN A 49 5.99 -20.14 1.52
N ASN A 50 5.95 -18.90 1.05
CA ASN A 50 4.70 -18.31 0.66
C ASN A 50 4.35 -18.72 -0.77
N MET A 51 3.30 -19.52 -0.92
CA MET A 51 2.83 -20.00 -2.23
C MET A 51 2.47 -18.87 -3.20
N MET A 52 2.06 -17.70 -2.69
CA MET A 52 1.73 -16.54 -3.54
C MET A 52 2.99 -15.91 -4.15
N ALA A 53 4.05 -15.73 -3.38
CA ALA A 53 5.33 -15.23 -3.90
C ALA A 53 5.96 -16.19 -4.92
N LEU A 54 5.85 -17.50 -4.66
CA LEU A 54 6.32 -18.53 -5.59
C LEU A 54 5.49 -18.56 -6.90
N ALA A 55 4.18 -18.36 -6.81
CA ALA A 55 3.31 -18.35 -7.98
C ALA A 55 3.56 -17.13 -8.88
N ALA A 56 3.89 -15.99 -8.31
CA ALA A 56 4.19 -14.77 -9.07
C ALA A 56 5.58 -14.76 -9.70
N LYS A 57 6.53 -15.59 -9.21
CA LYS A 57 7.94 -15.62 -9.64
C LYS A 57 8.63 -14.25 -9.66
N VAL A 58 8.13 -13.30 -8.89
CA VAL A 58 8.70 -11.95 -8.80
C VAL A 58 9.90 -11.98 -7.86
N MET A 59 11.00 -11.37 -8.29
CA MET A 59 12.25 -11.25 -7.54
C MET A 59 12.53 -9.79 -7.19
N PRO A 60 13.37 -9.48 -6.17
CA PRO A 60 13.78 -8.11 -5.86
C PRO A 60 14.41 -7.39 -7.05
N THR A 61 15.10 -8.12 -7.92
CA THR A 61 15.68 -7.58 -9.16
C THR A 61 14.64 -7.10 -10.16
N ASP A 62 13.47 -7.75 -10.23
CA ASP A 62 12.37 -7.32 -11.08
C ASP A 62 11.77 -6.01 -10.56
N ILE A 63 11.56 -5.92 -9.24
CA ILE A 63 11.09 -4.70 -8.57
C ILE A 63 12.10 -3.56 -8.76
N SER A 64 13.40 -3.83 -8.56
CA SER A 64 14.47 -2.86 -8.78
C SER A 64 14.48 -2.32 -10.21
N SER A 65 14.27 -3.19 -11.20
CA SER A 65 14.22 -2.82 -12.60
C SER A 65 13.01 -1.94 -12.92
N LEU A 66 11.84 -2.27 -12.39
CA LEU A 66 10.60 -1.51 -12.60
C LEU A 66 10.65 -0.14 -11.91
N LEU A 67 11.20 -0.08 -10.69
CA LEU A 67 11.38 1.18 -9.95
C LEU A 67 12.51 2.06 -10.53
N GLY A 68 13.48 1.47 -11.22
CA GLY A 68 14.69 2.19 -11.64
C GLY A 68 15.66 2.49 -10.48
N MET A 69 15.53 1.79 -9.36
CA MET A 69 16.43 1.89 -8.20
C MET A 69 16.64 0.52 -7.56
N HIS A 70 17.77 0.34 -6.87
CA HIS A 70 18.05 -0.91 -6.18
C HIS A 70 17.16 -1.08 -4.94
N VAL A 71 16.56 -2.27 -4.80
CA VAL A 71 15.79 -2.70 -3.65
C VAL A 71 16.23 -4.12 -3.28
N ASP A 72 16.64 -4.32 -2.02
CA ASP A 72 17.05 -5.64 -1.51
C ASP A 72 15.86 -6.54 -1.22
N ALA A 73 14.73 -5.95 -0.77
CA ALA A 73 13.48 -6.68 -0.55
C ALA A 73 12.27 -5.75 -0.56
N LEU A 74 11.11 -6.33 -0.92
CA LEU A 74 9.80 -5.78 -0.62
C LEU A 74 9.31 -6.40 0.69
N ILE A 75 8.92 -5.56 1.64
CA ILE A 75 8.35 -5.98 2.93
C ILE A 75 6.84 -5.91 2.84
N GLY A 76 6.19 -7.07 2.84
CA GLY A 76 4.74 -7.22 2.76
C GLY A 76 4.08 -7.52 4.11
N ASN A 77 2.78 -7.79 4.07
CA ASN A 77 1.96 -7.97 5.27
C ASN A 77 2.24 -9.24 6.08
N ASP A 78 2.91 -10.23 5.51
CA ASP A 78 3.42 -11.38 6.27
C ASP A 78 4.38 -10.95 7.39
N ILE A 79 5.13 -9.86 7.19
CA ILE A 79 5.99 -9.21 8.18
C ILE A 79 5.27 -8.03 8.84
N LEU A 80 4.68 -7.12 8.05
CA LEU A 80 4.11 -5.84 8.54
C LEU A 80 3.02 -6.03 9.61
N LYS A 81 2.22 -7.10 9.51
CA LYS A 81 1.15 -7.42 10.47
C LYS A 81 1.62 -7.63 11.92
N HIS A 82 2.91 -7.80 12.15
CA HIS A 82 3.46 -7.97 13.49
C HIS A 82 3.66 -6.65 14.23
N PHE A 83 3.45 -5.51 13.55
CA PHE A 83 3.70 -4.17 14.07
C PHE A 83 2.44 -3.31 14.05
N ALA A 84 2.40 -2.32 14.95
CA ALA A 84 1.68 -1.09 14.72
C ALA A 84 2.61 -0.16 13.93
N ILE A 85 2.12 0.43 12.83
CA ILE A 85 2.95 1.19 11.89
C ILE A 85 2.36 2.59 11.72
N CYS A 86 3.15 3.61 12.07
CA CYS A 86 2.78 5.01 11.87
C CYS A 86 3.53 5.57 10.66
N PHE A 87 2.77 5.99 9.65
CA PHE A 87 3.22 6.65 8.44
C PHE A 87 3.03 8.16 8.61
N ASP A 88 4.09 8.92 8.58
CA ASP A 88 4.11 10.38 8.69
C ASP A 88 4.90 10.99 7.53
N TYR A 89 4.26 11.07 6.38
CA TYR A 89 4.89 11.66 5.18
C TYR A 89 5.17 13.16 5.37
N GLY A 90 4.39 13.85 6.22
CA GLY A 90 4.59 15.26 6.54
C GLY A 90 5.90 15.51 7.28
N GLN A 91 6.35 14.55 8.11
CA GLN A 91 7.66 14.60 8.77
C GLN A 91 8.73 13.78 8.02
N GLY A 92 8.34 13.04 6.98
CA GLY A 92 9.23 12.12 6.29
C GLY A 92 9.66 10.92 7.14
N GLU A 93 8.77 10.42 8.00
CA GLU A 93 9.09 9.37 8.97
C GLU A 93 8.08 8.21 8.92
N ILE A 94 8.60 6.99 9.11
CA ILE A 94 7.79 5.81 9.39
C ILE A 94 8.27 5.16 10.69
N THR A 95 7.34 4.84 11.58
CA THR A 95 7.63 4.21 12.87
C THR A 95 6.95 2.86 12.99
N PHE A 96 7.73 1.83 13.33
CA PHE A 96 7.27 0.48 13.64
C PHE A 96 7.32 0.23 15.15
N SER A 97 6.31 -0.45 15.71
CA SER A 97 6.31 -0.90 17.10
C SER A 97 5.60 -2.24 17.25
N ASP A 98 6.21 -3.19 17.94
CA ASP A 98 5.59 -4.47 18.32
C ASP A 98 4.81 -4.39 19.64
N GLU A 99 4.90 -3.27 20.38
CA GLU A 99 4.18 -3.02 21.63
C GLU A 99 2.92 -2.16 21.44
N GLY A 100 2.70 -1.66 20.21
CA GLY A 100 1.65 -0.71 19.86
C GLY A 100 2.16 0.73 19.75
N LEU A 101 1.32 1.58 19.19
CA LEU A 101 1.52 3.01 19.05
C LEU A 101 0.22 3.73 19.38
N THR A 102 0.33 4.99 19.79
CA THR A 102 -0.81 5.88 19.96
C THR A 102 -0.65 7.09 19.07
N LEU A 103 -1.72 7.52 18.45
CA LEU A 103 -1.78 8.76 17.67
C LEU A 103 -2.80 9.67 18.38
N PRO A 104 -2.35 10.71 19.12
CA PRO A 104 -3.24 11.62 19.83
C PRO A 104 -4.22 12.30 18.89
N ASP A 105 -5.45 12.51 19.35
CA ASP A 105 -6.52 13.22 18.65
C ASP A 105 -6.92 12.61 17.30
N ALA A 106 -6.47 11.39 17.01
CA ALA A 106 -6.79 10.68 15.78
C ALA A 106 -8.19 10.08 15.79
N VAL A 107 -8.82 10.06 14.61
CA VAL A 107 -10.07 9.32 14.40
C VAL A 107 -9.75 7.85 14.21
N ALA A 108 -10.38 6.98 15.01
CA ALA A 108 -10.24 5.53 14.89
C ALA A 108 -11.28 4.97 13.89
N ILE A 109 -10.82 4.14 12.95
CA ILE A 109 -11.61 3.54 11.88
C ILE A 109 -11.33 2.05 11.85
N PRO A 110 -12.35 1.18 11.92
CA PRO A 110 -12.16 -0.26 11.78
C PRO A 110 -11.56 -0.62 10.42
N ILE A 111 -10.61 -1.56 10.41
CA ILE A 111 -10.07 -2.14 9.17
C ILE A 111 -10.39 -3.63 9.09
N ASP A 112 -10.56 -4.11 7.86
CA ASP A 112 -10.59 -5.53 7.53
C ASP A 112 -9.20 -5.94 7.01
N THR A 113 -8.61 -6.96 7.60
CA THR A 113 -7.32 -7.52 7.22
C THR A 113 -7.47 -8.91 6.58
N SER A 114 -8.69 -9.27 6.17
CA SER A 114 -8.91 -10.50 5.42
C SER A 114 -8.08 -10.51 4.14
N PHE A 115 -7.59 -11.69 3.75
CA PHE A 115 -6.60 -11.87 2.67
C PHE A 115 -5.22 -11.23 2.92
N GLY A 116 -4.93 -10.85 4.17
CA GLY A 116 -3.60 -10.36 4.57
C GLY A 116 -3.29 -8.92 4.18
N VAL A 117 -4.22 -8.18 3.56
CA VAL A 117 -4.05 -6.78 3.15
C VAL A 117 -5.05 -5.91 3.88
N PRO A 118 -4.63 -4.78 4.51
CA PRO A 118 -5.54 -3.92 5.25
C PRO A 118 -6.49 -3.19 4.29
N LYS A 119 -7.77 -3.14 4.67
CA LYS A 119 -8.84 -2.44 3.95
C LYS A 119 -9.61 -1.54 4.89
N ALA A 120 -9.95 -0.35 4.42
CA ALA A 120 -10.81 0.57 5.15
C ALA A 120 -12.05 0.94 4.32
N LYS A 121 -13.15 1.26 5.01
CA LYS A 121 -14.37 1.73 4.37
C LYS A 121 -14.22 3.19 3.98
N MET A 122 -14.45 3.49 2.70
CA MET A 122 -14.40 4.84 2.13
C MET A 122 -15.60 5.07 1.22
N SER A 123 -15.87 6.34 0.92
CA SER A 123 -16.89 6.75 -0.07
C SER A 123 -16.23 7.48 -1.23
N LEU A 124 -16.57 7.07 -2.44
CA LEU A 124 -16.15 7.70 -3.68
C LEU A 124 -17.39 7.93 -4.55
N LEU A 125 -17.59 9.17 -5.02
CA LEU A 125 -18.76 9.56 -5.83
C LEU A 125 -20.12 9.18 -5.19
N GLY A 126 -20.18 9.14 -3.85
CA GLY A 126 -21.37 8.75 -3.09
C GLY A 126 -21.58 7.25 -2.93
N ASP A 127 -20.70 6.42 -3.49
CA ASP A 127 -20.71 4.96 -3.33
C ASP A 127 -19.71 4.54 -2.25
N GLU A 128 -20.19 3.84 -1.21
CA GLU A 128 -19.37 3.35 -0.12
C GLU A 128 -18.88 1.93 -0.36
N GLY A 129 -17.65 1.64 0.10
CA GLY A 129 -17.12 0.28 0.08
C GLY A 129 -15.73 0.18 0.68
N LEU A 130 -15.17 -1.01 0.65
CA LEU A 130 -13.82 -1.27 1.14
C LEU A 130 -12.79 -0.93 0.06
N PHE A 131 -11.72 -0.27 0.47
CA PHE A 131 -10.54 0.01 -0.35
C PHE A 131 -9.32 -0.62 0.31
N PHE A 132 -8.46 -1.27 -0.46
CA PHE A 132 -7.14 -1.68 0.01
C PHE A 132 -6.30 -0.45 0.35
N LEU A 133 -5.57 -0.51 1.46
CA LEU A 133 -4.57 0.49 1.85
C LEU A 133 -3.20 0.01 1.35
N ASP A 134 -2.64 0.72 0.37
CA ASP A 134 -1.49 0.23 -0.40
C ASP A 134 -0.40 1.29 -0.51
N THR A 135 0.67 1.15 0.29
CA THR A 135 1.84 2.05 0.22
C THR A 135 2.76 1.76 -0.98
N GLY A 136 2.55 0.63 -1.65
CA GLY A 136 3.23 0.28 -2.91
C GLY A 136 2.57 0.89 -4.14
N ALA A 137 1.35 1.45 -4.02
CA ALA A 137 0.62 2.03 -5.14
C ALA A 137 0.93 3.53 -5.30
N LYS A 138 1.63 3.90 -6.35
CA LYS A 138 1.91 5.30 -6.76
C LYS A 138 0.62 6.05 -7.12
N ILE A 139 -0.31 5.37 -7.78
CA ILE A 139 -1.63 5.85 -8.18
C ILE A 139 -2.67 4.99 -7.45
N SER A 140 -3.75 5.59 -7.00
CA SER A 140 -4.90 4.82 -6.51
C SER A 140 -5.70 4.23 -7.67
N TYR A 141 -6.40 3.13 -7.47
CA TYR A 141 -7.13 2.45 -8.54
C TYR A 141 -8.56 2.15 -8.16
N VAL A 142 -9.46 2.30 -9.13
CA VAL A 142 -10.86 1.91 -9.02
C VAL A 142 -11.29 1.08 -10.22
N ASN A 143 -12.41 0.40 -10.07
CA ASN A 143 -13.03 -0.31 -11.19
C ASN A 143 -13.33 0.67 -12.32
N SER A 144 -13.03 0.29 -13.56
CA SER A 144 -13.23 1.12 -14.75
C SER A 144 -14.71 1.52 -14.96
N ALA A 145 -15.66 0.76 -14.41
CA ALA A 145 -17.06 1.13 -14.41
C ALA A 145 -17.34 2.38 -13.53
N THR A 146 -16.56 2.61 -12.45
CA THR A 146 -16.69 3.78 -11.57
C THR A 146 -16.35 5.08 -12.30
N THR A 147 -15.38 5.04 -13.21
CA THR A 147 -14.93 6.21 -13.99
C THR A 147 -15.60 6.29 -15.37
N SER A 148 -16.49 5.34 -15.68
CA SER A 148 -17.21 5.32 -16.95
C SER A 148 -18.04 6.60 -17.15
N GLY A 149 -17.81 7.29 -18.26
CA GLY A 149 -18.47 8.57 -18.58
C GLY A 149 -17.81 9.81 -17.99
N LEU A 150 -16.75 9.66 -17.20
CA LEU A 150 -15.91 10.78 -16.78
C LEU A 150 -14.85 11.08 -17.85
N THR A 151 -14.44 12.35 -17.92
CA THR A 151 -13.29 12.74 -18.74
C THR A 151 -12.05 12.65 -17.87
N PRO A 152 -10.99 11.92 -18.29
CA PRO A 152 -9.74 11.90 -17.54
C PRO A 152 -9.06 13.27 -17.55
N ASP A 153 -8.43 13.62 -16.42
CA ASP A 153 -7.67 14.86 -16.29
C ASP A 153 -6.30 14.75 -16.97
N GLU A 154 -5.70 13.55 -16.95
CA GLU A 154 -4.38 13.26 -17.53
C GLU A 154 -4.24 11.76 -17.85
N THR A 155 -3.10 11.38 -18.42
CA THR A 155 -2.65 9.98 -18.54
C THR A 155 -1.33 9.85 -17.79
N ASP A 156 -1.14 8.76 -17.05
CA ASP A 156 0.10 8.46 -16.34
C ASP A 156 0.53 7.02 -16.63
N THR A 157 1.79 6.73 -16.40
CA THR A 157 2.37 5.39 -16.54
C THR A 157 2.63 4.83 -15.16
N ASP A 158 2.22 3.59 -14.94
CA ASP A 158 2.52 2.83 -13.73
C ASP A 158 2.94 1.41 -14.12
N PHE A 159 3.36 0.62 -13.15
CA PHE A 159 3.74 -0.76 -13.37
C PHE A 159 3.09 -1.70 -12.35
N TYR A 160 3.01 -2.97 -12.71
CA TYR A 160 2.64 -4.01 -11.76
C TYR A 160 3.60 -5.19 -11.89
N PRO A 161 4.20 -5.67 -10.78
CA PRO A 161 5.11 -6.82 -10.82
C PRO A 161 4.45 -8.04 -11.47
N GLY A 162 5.13 -8.63 -12.48
CA GLY A 162 4.61 -9.75 -13.27
C GLY A 162 3.73 -9.37 -14.46
N VAL A 163 3.38 -8.08 -14.61
CA VAL A 163 2.67 -7.54 -15.79
C VAL A 163 3.55 -6.58 -16.57
N GLY A 164 4.36 -5.75 -15.87
CA GLY A 164 5.19 -4.70 -16.45
C GLY A 164 4.48 -3.35 -16.48
N ASP A 165 4.99 -2.42 -17.29
CA ASP A 165 4.49 -1.06 -17.42
C ASP A 165 3.15 -1.03 -18.15
N PHE A 166 2.29 -0.10 -17.76
CA PHE A 166 1.03 0.20 -18.45
C PHE A 166 0.66 1.68 -18.32
N GLU A 167 -0.05 2.19 -19.31
CA GLU A 167 -0.64 3.52 -19.27
C GLU A 167 -2.06 3.44 -18.69
N THR A 168 -2.44 4.45 -17.90
CA THR A 168 -3.78 4.56 -17.32
C THR A 168 -4.32 5.99 -17.43
N PRO A 169 -5.60 6.17 -17.77
CA PRO A 169 -6.25 7.46 -17.60
C PRO A 169 -6.35 7.79 -16.10
N VAL A 170 -6.10 9.03 -15.74
CA VAL A 170 -6.13 9.49 -14.34
C VAL A 170 -7.24 10.50 -14.13
N PHE A 171 -7.99 10.29 -13.06
CA PHE A 171 -9.13 11.09 -12.62
C PHE A 171 -8.88 11.62 -11.22
N ASN A 172 -8.94 12.92 -11.04
CA ASN A 172 -8.81 13.55 -9.73
C ASN A 172 -10.18 13.62 -9.06
N LEU A 173 -10.44 12.72 -8.10
CA LEU A 173 -11.74 12.59 -7.47
C LEU A 173 -11.65 12.81 -5.95
N ASP A 174 -12.72 13.35 -5.37
CA ASP A 174 -12.81 13.50 -3.93
C ASP A 174 -13.26 12.18 -3.30
N THR A 175 -12.51 11.74 -2.29
CA THR A 175 -12.76 10.53 -1.52
C THR A 175 -12.99 10.91 -0.06
N THR A 176 -13.94 10.26 0.59
CA THR A 176 -14.25 10.51 2.00
C THR A 176 -13.98 9.26 2.83
N ILE A 177 -13.27 9.44 3.93
CA ILE A 177 -13.07 8.42 4.96
C ILE A 177 -13.47 9.02 6.32
N ALA A 178 -14.37 8.36 7.05
CA ALA A 178 -15.05 8.93 8.20
C ALA A 178 -15.68 10.30 7.85
N ASP A 179 -15.21 11.39 8.44
CA ASP A 179 -15.66 12.76 8.19
C ASP A 179 -14.67 13.60 7.36
N LYS A 180 -13.58 12.98 6.89
CA LYS A 180 -12.49 13.66 6.17
C LYS A 180 -12.60 13.42 4.67
N THR A 181 -12.66 14.51 3.89
CA THR A 181 -12.63 14.46 2.42
C THR A 181 -11.27 14.92 1.92
N PHE A 182 -10.70 14.23 0.97
CA PHE A 182 -9.40 14.53 0.37
C PHE A 182 -9.39 14.17 -1.11
N ARG A 183 -8.51 14.82 -1.86
CA ARG A 183 -8.36 14.63 -3.29
C ARG A 183 -7.42 13.47 -3.58
N VAL A 184 -7.81 12.59 -4.51
CA VAL A 184 -7.09 11.38 -4.88
C VAL A 184 -7.00 11.27 -6.39
N ARG A 185 -5.85 10.85 -6.90
CA ARG A 185 -5.60 10.48 -8.29
C ARG A 185 -5.94 9.00 -8.49
N TYR A 186 -7.01 8.74 -9.22
CA TYR A 186 -7.45 7.39 -9.55
C TYR A 186 -7.16 7.02 -10.98
N GLY A 187 -6.48 5.88 -11.17
CA GLY A 187 -6.34 5.20 -12.44
C GLY A 187 -7.30 4.02 -12.59
N ASN A 188 -7.25 3.38 -13.75
CA ASN A 188 -7.88 2.10 -14.01
C ASN A 188 -6.81 1.05 -14.28
N LEU A 189 -6.89 -0.09 -13.61
CA LEU A 189 -5.98 -1.20 -13.85
C LEU A 189 -6.26 -1.89 -15.20
N PRO A 190 -5.25 -2.52 -15.81
CA PRO A 190 -5.49 -3.47 -16.89
C PRO A 190 -6.56 -4.49 -16.50
N LYS A 191 -7.47 -4.85 -17.42
CA LYS A 191 -8.68 -5.64 -17.13
C LYS A 191 -8.46 -6.91 -16.29
N LEU A 192 -7.35 -7.62 -16.55
CA LEU A 192 -7.03 -8.83 -15.79
C LEU A 192 -6.66 -8.52 -14.34
N LEU A 193 -5.88 -7.46 -14.10
CA LEU A 193 -5.54 -6.99 -12.76
C LEU A 193 -6.77 -6.43 -12.04
N GLU A 194 -7.57 -5.62 -12.73
CA GLU A 194 -8.83 -5.09 -12.18
C GLU A 194 -9.73 -6.23 -11.68
N PHE A 195 -9.92 -7.26 -12.48
CA PHE A 195 -10.72 -8.42 -12.10
C PHE A 195 -10.11 -9.16 -10.90
N SER A 196 -8.79 -9.42 -10.92
CA SER A 196 -8.14 -10.21 -9.86
C SER A 196 -8.01 -9.45 -8.54
N LEU A 197 -7.65 -8.17 -8.57
CA LEU A 197 -7.41 -7.38 -7.36
C LEU A 197 -8.68 -6.75 -6.80
N ILE A 198 -9.53 -6.19 -7.65
CA ILE A 198 -10.74 -5.48 -7.24
C ILE A 198 -11.95 -6.40 -7.31
N GLY A 199 -12.15 -7.07 -8.45
CA GLY A 199 -13.35 -7.87 -8.69
C GLY A 199 -13.48 -9.07 -7.76
N LEU A 200 -12.44 -9.88 -7.59
CA LEU A 200 -12.48 -11.07 -6.74
C LEU A 200 -12.44 -10.75 -5.24
N SER A 201 -11.83 -9.64 -4.84
CA SER A 201 -11.74 -9.24 -3.43
C SER A 201 -13.03 -8.62 -2.89
N GLY A 202 -13.94 -8.22 -3.77
CA GLY A 202 -15.16 -7.48 -3.39
C GLY A 202 -14.88 -6.06 -2.90
N THR A 203 -13.69 -5.50 -3.18
CA THR A 203 -13.36 -4.11 -2.88
C THR A 203 -13.83 -3.16 -3.98
N LYS A 204 -13.90 -1.87 -3.68
CA LYS A 204 -14.18 -0.81 -4.65
C LYS A 204 -12.91 -0.35 -5.35
N GLY A 205 -11.74 -0.54 -4.73
CA GLY A 205 -10.47 -0.08 -5.28
C GLY A 205 -9.28 -0.27 -4.35
N VAL A 206 -8.21 0.36 -4.75
CA VAL A 206 -6.94 0.46 -4.03
C VAL A 206 -6.69 1.94 -3.75
N ILE A 207 -6.37 2.30 -2.53
CA ILE A 207 -5.97 3.66 -2.16
C ILE A 207 -4.47 3.68 -1.87
N GLY A 208 -3.76 4.51 -2.62
CA GLY A 208 -2.30 4.56 -2.61
C GLY A 208 -1.72 5.82 -1.97
N TYR A 209 -0.62 6.29 -2.55
CA TYR A 209 0.20 7.39 -2.07
C TYR A 209 -0.58 8.61 -1.57
N ASP A 210 -1.59 9.08 -2.32
CA ASP A 210 -2.30 10.31 -1.98
C ASP A 210 -2.96 10.26 -0.59
N PHE A 211 -3.44 9.09 -0.17
CA PHE A 211 -4.00 8.89 1.17
C PHE A 211 -2.94 9.06 2.26
N PHE A 212 -1.83 8.34 2.14
CA PHE A 212 -0.76 8.39 3.13
C PHE A 212 -0.05 9.75 3.18
N ASN A 213 -0.02 10.47 2.05
CA ASN A 213 0.56 11.81 1.97
C ASN A 213 -0.36 12.90 2.54
N ASN A 214 -1.69 12.68 2.52
CA ASN A 214 -2.66 13.64 3.07
C ASN A 214 -2.84 13.54 4.59
N PHE A 215 -2.57 12.37 5.17
CA PHE A 215 -2.82 12.09 6.58
C PHE A 215 -1.60 11.52 7.27
N LYS A 216 -1.49 11.78 8.56
CA LYS A 216 -0.68 10.94 9.44
C LYS A 216 -1.50 9.69 9.74
N VAL A 217 -1.00 8.54 9.32
CA VAL A 217 -1.72 7.27 9.32
C VAL A 217 -1.07 6.31 10.29
N LEU A 218 -1.84 5.74 11.23
CA LEU A 218 -1.39 4.63 12.06
C LEU A 218 -2.23 3.40 11.74
N ILE A 219 -1.61 2.34 11.26
CA ILE A 219 -2.24 1.03 11.09
C ILE A 219 -1.86 0.14 12.27
N ASP A 220 -2.86 -0.22 13.09
CA ASP A 220 -2.74 -1.23 14.14
C ASP A 220 -3.39 -2.54 13.68
N TYR A 221 -2.57 -3.45 13.16
CA TYR A 221 -3.04 -4.75 12.68
C TYR A 221 -3.63 -5.63 13.79
N ARG A 222 -3.10 -5.54 15.02
CA ARG A 222 -3.57 -6.36 16.15
C ARG A 222 -4.94 -5.90 16.65
N GLY A 223 -5.12 -4.58 16.74
CA GLY A 223 -6.39 -3.96 17.11
C GLY A 223 -7.40 -3.92 15.96
N SER A 224 -6.98 -4.26 14.72
CA SER A 224 -7.78 -4.08 13.50
C SER A 224 -8.32 -2.65 13.39
N GLN A 225 -7.46 -1.67 13.62
CA GLN A 225 -7.78 -0.25 13.60
C GLN A 225 -6.82 0.54 12.71
N LEU A 226 -7.38 1.52 12.03
CA LEU A 226 -6.70 2.61 11.38
C LEU A 226 -6.96 3.89 12.17
N TYR A 227 -5.92 4.67 12.43
CA TYR A 227 -6.05 5.97 13.08
C TYR A 227 -5.56 7.06 12.13
N LEU A 228 -6.33 8.15 12.00
CA LEU A 228 -6.02 9.28 11.12
C LEU A 228 -5.95 10.58 11.92
N ALA A 229 -4.86 11.32 11.73
CA ALA A 229 -4.69 12.69 12.24
C ALA A 229 -4.37 13.67 11.10
#